data_b5f2088c432f1fa82f30dffdcaf9da72
#
_entry.id   b5f2088c432f1fa82f30dffdcaf9da72
#
_cell.length_a   1.000
_cell.length_b   1.000
_cell.length_c   1.000
_cell.angle_alpha   90.00
_cell.angle_beta   90.00
_cell.angle_gamma   90.00
#
_symmetry.space_group_name_H-M   'P 1'
#
loop_
_entity.id
_entity.type
_entity.pdbx_description
1 polymer ?
#
loop_
_entity_poly.entity_id
_entity_poly.type
_entity_poly.pdbx_seq_one_letter_code
_entity_poly.pdbx_strand_id
1 'polypeptide(L)'
;MPRFLSGLRTYGTVTHAAEAAGIGRRTAYDRREKVQAFADLWDDAQLGATEDLELSVFQKAKDGWQQEVYFQGEQCGTRTMFAPQLATFMLSSRKPEMYNRPSHDALAVAAAQQQDSHEVQFFPDPDAAKKAAESKGEE
;
A
#
# COMPACT_ATOMS: atom_id res chain seq x y z
N MET A 1 -11.10 -31.37 -13.24
CA MET A 1 -10.87 -29.95 -12.86
C MET A 1 -10.66 -29.66 -11.36
N PRO A 2 -10.96 -30.56 -10.40
CA PRO A 2 -10.66 -30.27 -8.98
C PRO A 2 -9.16 -29.98 -8.73
N ARG A 3 -8.25 -30.68 -9.42
CA ARG A 3 -6.79 -30.41 -9.30
C ARG A 3 -6.40 -28.99 -9.70
N PHE A 4 -7.04 -28.41 -10.70
CA PHE A 4 -6.80 -27.02 -11.12
C PHE A 4 -7.23 -26.03 -10.05
N LEU A 5 -8.43 -26.17 -9.50
CA LEU A 5 -8.95 -25.28 -8.44
C LEU A 5 -8.11 -25.38 -7.16
N SER A 6 -7.72 -26.61 -6.78
CA SER A 6 -6.78 -26.81 -5.67
C SER A 6 -5.42 -26.16 -5.93
N GLY A 7 -4.88 -26.31 -7.14
CA GLY A 7 -3.65 -25.63 -7.54
C GLY A 7 -3.80 -24.11 -7.55
N LEU A 8 -4.94 -23.59 -7.99
CA LEU A 8 -5.20 -22.15 -8.02
C LEU A 8 -5.24 -21.56 -6.60
N ARG A 9 -5.86 -22.27 -5.67
CA ARG A 9 -5.86 -21.87 -4.25
C ARG A 9 -4.44 -21.91 -3.64
N THR A 10 -3.65 -22.93 -3.98
CA THR A 10 -2.31 -23.10 -3.41
C THR A 10 -1.29 -22.12 -3.98
N TYR A 11 -1.31 -21.91 -5.30
CA TYR A 11 -0.28 -21.10 -5.99
C TYR A 11 -0.74 -19.66 -6.28
N GLY A 12 -2.04 -19.37 -6.19
CA GLY A 12 -2.61 -18.06 -6.50
C GLY A 12 -2.52 -17.64 -7.98
N THR A 13 -1.90 -18.47 -8.83
CA THR A 13 -1.66 -18.13 -10.24
C THR A 13 -2.17 -19.22 -11.19
N VAL A 14 -2.81 -18.77 -12.27
CA VAL A 14 -3.40 -19.66 -13.28
C VAL A 14 -2.35 -20.52 -13.99
N THR A 15 -1.16 -19.98 -14.17
CA THR A 15 -0.08 -20.69 -14.87
C THR A 15 0.33 -21.94 -14.09
N HIS A 16 0.71 -21.79 -12.83
CA HIS A 16 1.13 -22.90 -11.98
C HIS A 16 -0.02 -23.88 -11.68
N ALA A 17 -1.25 -23.36 -11.52
CA ALA A 17 -2.44 -24.20 -11.35
C ALA A 17 -2.72 -25.09 -12.59
N ALA A 18 -2.53 -24.55 -13.79
CA ALA A 18 -2.73 -25.25 -15.04
C ALA A 18 -1.63 -26.34 -15.24
N GLU A 19 -0.37 -25.99 -14.95
CA GLU A 19 0.76 -26.95 -14.97
C GLU A 19 0.53 -28.10 -13.98
N ALA A 20 0.18 -27.79 -12.73
CA ALA A 20 -0.09 -28.79 -11.71
C ALA A 20 -1.29 -29.72 -12.04
N ALA A 21 -2.26 -29.19 -12.81
CA ALA A 21 -3.41 -29.96 -13.28
C ALA A 21 -3.17 -30.70 -14.61
N GLY A 22 -2.06 -30.44 -15.30
CA GLY A 22 -1.74 -31.00 -16.59
C GLY A 22 -2.65 -30.51 -17.72
N ILE A 23 -3.15 -29.25 -17.63
CA ILE A 23 -4.05 -28.66 -18.62
C ILE A 23 -3.46 -27.36 -19.20
N GLY A 24 -3.88 -27.01 -20.42
CA GLY A 24 -3.53 -25.72 -21.01
C GLY A 24 -4.28 -24.56 -20.32
N ARG A 25 -3.59 -23.42 -20.14
CA ARG A 25 -4.22 -22.18 -19.62
C ARG A 25 -5.50 -21.82 -20.38
N ARG A 26 -5.45 -21.87 -21.71
CA ARG A 26 -6.60 -21.58 -22.57
C ARG A 26 -7.80 -22.46 -22.23
N THR A 27 -7.58 -23.77 -22.04
CA THR A 27 -8.63 -24.71 -21.66
C THR A 27 -9.29 -24.34 -20.32
N ALA A 28 -8.50 -23.83 -19.37
CA ALA A 28 -9.04 -23.37 -18.09
C ALA A 28 -9.93 -22.12 -18.26
N TYR A 29 -9.50 -21.14 -19.06
CA TYR A 29 -10.28 -19.94 -19.36
C TYR A 29 -11.54 -20.24 -20.17
N ASP A 30 -11.43 -21.06 -21.21
CA ASP A 30 -12.58 -21.49 -22.02
C ASP A 30 -13.66 -22.18 -21.16
N ARG A 31 -13.24 -22.93 -20.14
CA ARG A 31 -14.16 -23.56 -19.21
C ARG A 31 -14.78 -22.56 -18.24
N ARG A 32 -14.02 -21.59 -17.75
CA ARG A 32 -14.53 -20.51 -16.89
C ARG A 32 -15.64 -19.73 -17.60
N GLU A 33 -15.45 -19.45 -18.89
CA GLU A 33 -16.43 -18.75 -19.72
C GLU A 33 -17.71 -19.57 -19.96
N LYS A 34 -17.57 -20.90 -20.14
CA LYS A 34 -18.68 -21.77 -20.52
C LYS A 34 -19.48 -22.31 -19.34
N VAL A 35 -18.91 -22.35 -18.13
CA VAL A 35 -19.50 -23.03 -16.97
C VAL A 35 -19.48 -22.09 -15.77
N GLN A 36 -20.65 -21.48 -15.47
CA GLN A 36 -20.77 -20.53 -14.36
C GLN A 36 -20.32 -21.12 -13.02
N ALA A 37 -20.76 -22.33 -12.69
CA ALA A 37 -20.36 -22.99 -11.44
C ALA A 37 -18.83 -23.19 -11.32
N PHE A 38 -18.12 -23.31 -12.45
CA PHE A 38 -16.66 -23.36 -12.44
C PHE A 38 -16.06 -21.97 -12.27
N ALA A 39 -16.68 -20.92 -12.81
CA ALA A 39 -16.27 -19.54 -12.60
C ALA A 39 -16.40 -19.15 -11.12
N ASP A 40 -17.50 -19.49 -10.48
CA ASP A 40 -17.73 -19.21 -9.04
C ASP A 40 -16.66 -19.90 -8.17
N LEU A 41 -16.39 -21.19 -8.43
CA LEU A 41 -15.33 -21.92 -7.71
C LEU A 41 -13.91 -21.39 -8.01
N TRP A 42 -13.70 -20.84 -9.19
CA TRP A 42 -12.44 -20.19 -9.55
C TRP A 42 -12.24 -18.91 -8.74
N ASP A 43 -13.26 -18.07 -8.68
CA ASP A 43 -13.19 -16.81 -7.95
C ASP A 43 -13.02 -17.05 -6.44
N ASP A 44 -13.70 -18.07 -5.89
CA ASP A 44 -13.52 -18.51 -4.51
C ASP A 44 -12.07 -19.03 -4.24
N ALA A 45 -11.52 -19.82 -5.16
CA ALA A 45 -10.15 -20.30 -5.04
C ALA A 45 -9.10 -19.18 -5.09
N GLN A 46 -9.31 -18.15 -5.93
CA GLN A 46 -8.44 -16.97 -5.98
C GLN A 46 -8.54 -16.12 -4.72
N LEU A 47 -9.77 -15.90 -4.22
CA LEU A 47 -10.00 -15.19 -2.98
C LEU A 47 -9.27 -15.88 -1.82
N GLY A 48 -9.45 -17.20 -1.66
CA GLY A 48 -8.79 -17.95 -0.61
C GLY A 48 -7.25 -17.92 -0.71
N ALA A 49 -6.69 -17.94 -1.92
CA ALA A 49 -5.23 -17.79 -2.11
C ALA A 49 -4.74 -16.40 -1.66
N THR A 50 -5.54 -15.36 -1.90
CA THR A 50 -5.22 -13.99 -1.46
C THR A 50 -5.29 -13.87 0.05
N GLU A 51 -6.31 -14.43 0.69
CA GLU A 51 -6.46 -14.46 2.15
C GLU A 51 -5.30 -15.20 2.83
N ASP A 52 -4.87 -16.35 2.28
CA ASP A 52 -3.75 -17.12 2.80
C ASP A 52 -2.43 -16.34 2.68
N LEU A 53 -2.24 -15.59 1.59
CA LEU A 53 -1.09 -14.68 1.42
C LEU A 53 -1.15 -13.52 2.42
N GLU A 54 -2.30 -12.87 2.57
CA GLU A 54 -2.47 -11.78 3.54
C GLU A 54 -2.14 -12.25 4.97
N LEU A 55 -2.63 -13.42 5.35
CA LEU A 55 -2.34 -14.01 6.65
C LEU A 55 -0.84 -14.23 6.85
N SER A 56 -0.16 -14.78 5.85
CA SER A 56 1.28 -15.05 5.90
C SER A 56 2.11 -13.77 6.00
N VAL A 57 1.70 -12.72 5.26
CA VAL A 57 2.34 -11.39 5.31
C VAL A 57 2.12 -10.74 6.67
N PHE A 58 0.90 -10.82 7.20
CA PHE A 58 0.56 -10.30 8.52
C PHE A 58 1.38 -10.96 9.62
N GLN A 59 1.48 -12.29 9.61
CA GLN A 59 2.28 -13.04 10.57
C GLN A 59 3.77 -12.64 10.49
N LYS A 60 4.34 -12.56 9.28
CA LYS A 60 5.73 -12.11 9.10
C LYS A 60 5.97 -10.68 9.54
N ALA A 61 5.00 -9.79 9.32
CA ALA A 61 5.10 -8.40 9.75
C ALA A 61 5.04 -8.26 11.28
N LYS A 62 4.22 -9.10 11.95
CA LYS A 62 4.00 -9.08 13.40
C LYS A 62 5.08 -9.83 14.17
N ASP A 63 5.35 -11.05 13.78
CA ASP A 63 6.17 -12.00 14.54
C ASP A 63 7.61 -12.09 14.01
N GLY A 64 7.84 -11.60 12.80
CA GLY A 64 9.11 -11.78 12.08
C GLY A 64 9.30 -13.22 11.60
N TRP A 65 10.54 -13.56 11.27
CA TRP A 65 10.93 -14.92 10.93
C TRP A 65 12.33 -15.22 11.47
N GLN A 66 12.60 -16.49 11.69
CA GLN A 66 13.91 -16.94 12.15
C GLN A 66 14.85 -17.10 10.95
N GLN A 67 16.04 -16.53 11.08
CA GLN A 67 17.13 -16.69 10.14
C GLN A 67 18.30 -17.36 10.84
N GLU A 68 18.79 -18.43 10.25
CA GLU A 68 19.98 -19.12 10.73
C GLU A 68 21.22 -18.25 10.48
N VAL A 69 22.10 -18.19 11.48
CA VAL A 69 23.38 -17.47 11.39
C VAL A 69 24.49 -18.47 11.33
N TYR A 70 25.32 -18.37 10.28
CA TYR A 70 26.47 -19.24 10.06
C TYR A 70 27.77 -18.46 10.29
N PHE A 71 28.72 -19.09 10.95
CA PHE A 71 30.08 -18.58 11.07
C PHE A 71 31.05 -19.69 10.65
N GLN A 72 31.96 -19.41 9.71
CA GLN A 72 32.93 -20.37 9.12
C GLN A 72 32.29 -21.68 8.62
N GLY A 73 31.04 -21.63 8.14
CA GLY A 73 30.33 -22.79 7.60
C GLY A 73 29.54 -23.59 8.67
N GLU A 74 29.66 -23.26 9.94
CA GLU A 74 28.89 -23.90 11.01
C GLU A 74 27.75 -22.98 11.49
N GLN A 75 26.58 -23.57 11.77
CA GLN A 75 25.46 -22.85 12.34
C GLN A 75 25.76 -22.46 13.78
N CYS A 76 25.92 -21.17 14.04
CA CYS A 76 26.26 -20.65 15.38
C CYS A 76 25.08 -20.05 16.14
N GLY A 77 23.91 -19.92 15.50
CA GLY A 77 22.73 -19.38 16.17
C GLY A 77 21.57 -19.11 15.23
N THR A 78 20.52 -18.50 15.80
CA THR A 78 19.32 -18.08 15.08
C THR A 78 19.03 -16.61 15.44
N ARG A 79 18.69 -15.82 14.45
CA ARG A 79 18.33 -14.41 14.60
C ARG A 79 16.91 -14.17 14.15
N THR A 80 16.12 -13.45 14.93
CA THR A 80 14.78 -13.00 14.51
C THR A 80 14.92 -11.79 13.59
N MET A 81 14.39 -11.91 12.37
CA MET A 81 14.34 -10.83 11.39
C MET A 81 12.92 -10.26 11.36
N PHE A 82 12.84 -8.94 11.18
CA PHE A 82 11.58 -8.23 10.99
C PHE A 82 11.59 -7.50 9.64
N ALA A 83 10.42 -7.38 9.02
CA ALA A 83 10.25 -6.60 7.80
C ALA A 83 9.37 -5.36 8.06
N PRO A 84 9.94 -4.23 8.51
CA PRO A 84 9.17 -3.01 8.79
C PRO A 84 8.36 -2.52 7.58
N GLN A 85 8.87 -2.77 6.37
CA GLN A 85 8.19 -2.40 5.12
C GLN A 85 6.86 -3.14 4.95
N LEU A 86 6.79 -4.45 5.31
CA LEU A 86 5.55 -5.20 5.27
C LEU A 86 4.52 -4.65 6.26
N ALA A 87 4.95 -4.32 7.48
CA ALA A 87 4.09 -3.71 8.49
C ALA A 87 3.55 -2.35 8.01
N THR A 88 4.41 -1.49 7.49
CA THR A 88 4.01 -0.19 6.94
C THR A 88 3.03 -0.35 5.78
N PHE A 89 3.31 -1.26 4.85
CA PHE A 89 2.44 -1.56 3.71
C PHE A 89 1.05 -2.03 4.16
N MET A 90 0.99 -3.00 5.08
CA MET A 90 -0.28 -3.53 5.60
C MET A 90 -1.09 -2.47 6.34
N LEU A 91 -0.44 -1.61 7.15
CA LEU A 91 -1.10 -0.53 7.88
C LEU A 91 -1.61 0.55 6.94
N SER A 92 -0.81 0.97 5.96
CA SER A 92 -1.22 1.98 4.97
C SER A 92 -2.33 1.48 4.03
N SER A 93 -2.36 0.17 3.70
CA SER A 93 -3.43 -0.44 2.91
C SER A 93 -4.77 -0.51 3.66
N ARG A 94 -4.72 -0.87 4.96
CA ARG A 94 -5.94 -1.10 5.75
C ARG A 94 -6.51 0.17 6.38
N LYS A 95 -5.64 1.12 6.71
CA LYS A 95 -6.01 2.41 7.34
C LYS A 95 -5.23 3.55 6.71
N PRO A 96 -5.50 3.87 5.43
CA PRO A 96 -4.77 4.90 4.70
C PRO A 96 -4.89 6.27 5.37
N GLU A 97 -6.02 6.58 5.99
CA GLU A 97 -6.26 7.84 6.70
C GLU A 97 -5.32 8.08 7.89
N MET A 98 -4.78 7.00 8.48
CA MET A 98 -3.88 7.10 9.63
C MET A 98 -2.41 6.91 9.28
N TYR A 99 -2.10 6.08 8.29
CA TYR A 99 -0.74 5.61 8.00
C TYR A 99 -0.23 5.96 6.61
N ASN A 100 -1.10 6.50 5.74
CA ASN A 100 -0.65 6.95 4.43
C ASN A 100 0.05 8.30 4.59
N ARG A 101 1.34 8.38 4.27
CA ARG A 101 2.01 9.66 4.13
C ARG A 101 1.42 10.38 2.92
N PRO A 102 0.94 11.63 3.05
CA PRO A 102 0.54 12.38 1.88
C PRO A 102 1.70 12.38 0.88
N SER A 103 1.41 12.09 -0.37
CA SER A 103 2.41 12.14 -1.44
C SER A 103 3.04 13.53 -1.49
N HIS A 104 4.29 13.61 -1.96
CA HIS A 104 4.98 14.91 -2.09
C HIS A 104 4.13 15.92 -2.88
N ASP A 105 3.37 15.43 -3.86
CA ASP A 105 2.45 16.24 -4.67
C ASP A 105 1.24 16.72 -3.87
N ALA A 106 0.68 15.90 -2.98
CA ALA A 106 -0.41 16.31 -2.10
C ALA A 106 0.05 17.34 -1.06
N LEU A 107 1.30 17.22 -0.55
CA LEU A 107 1.91 18.24 0.33
C LEU A 107 2.18 19.54 -0.42
N ALA A 108 2.62 19.49 -1.68
CA ALA A 108 2.83 20.66 -2.51
C ALA A 108 1.51 21.40 -2.81
N VAL A 109 0.44 20.65 -3.13
CA VAL A 109 -0.90 21.22 -3.34
C VAL A 109 -1.46 21.84 -2.04
N ALA A 110 -1.30 21.18 -0.90
CA ALA A 110 -1.72 21.70 0.39
C ALA A 110 -0.93 22.95 0.78
N ALA A 111 0.38 22.99 0.51
CA ALA A 111 1.21 24.18 0.75
C ALA A 111 0.83 25.34 -0.17
N ALA A 112 0.52 25.07 -1.45
CA ALA A 112 0.04 26.10 -2.39
C ALA A 112 -1.30 26.69 -1.96
N GLN A 113 -2.22 25.87 -1.46
CA GLN A 113 -3.53 26.33 -0.95
C GLN A 113 -3.41 27.15 0.34
N GLN A 114 -2.39 26.88 1.17
CA GLN A 114 -2.13 27.70 2.36
C GLN A 114 -1.49 29.06 2.04
N GLN A 115 -0.75 29.15 0.95
CA GLN A 115 -0.17 30.44 0.49
C GLN A 115 -1.24 31.40 -0.05
N ASP A 116 -2.29 30.88 -0.70
CA ASP A 116 -3.40 31.71 -1.20
C ASP A 116 -4.31 32.26 -0.09
N SER A 117 -4.28 31.67 1.11
CA SER A 117 -5.05 32.14 2.28
C SER A 117 -4.26 33.08 3.19
N HIS A 118 -2.99 33.34 2.91
CA HIS A 118 -2.24 34.42 3.53
C HIS A 118 -2.61 35.74 2.86
N GLU A 119 -3.78 36.26 3.18
CA GLU A 119 -4.09 37.65 3.00
C GLU A 119 -3.03 38.45 3.77
N VAL A 120 -2.15 39.11 3.02
CA VAL A 120 -1.15 40.01 3.60
C VAL A 120 -1.90 41.12 4.29
N GLN A 121 -2.08 41.00 5.61
CA GLN A 121 -2.52 42.14 6.41
C GLN A 121 -1.43 43.20 6.29
N PHE A 122 -1.65 44.13 5.37
CA PHE A 122 -0.84 45.34 5.26
C PHE A 122 -1.08 46.15 6.55
N PHE A 123 -0.14 45.99 7.49
CA PHE A 123 -0.07 46.92 8.62
C PHE A 123 0.46 48.24 8.06
N PRO A 124 -0.36 49.30 7.99
CA PRO A 124 0.12 50.61 7.57
C PRO A 124 1.18 51.05 8.57
N ASP A 125 2.35 51.41 8.03
CA ASP A 125 3.47 51.94 8.82
C ASP A 125 2.98 53.06 9.74
N PRO A 126 3.14 52.94 11.08
CA PRO A 126 2.64 53.95 12.02
C PRO A 126 3.22 55.35 11.77
N ASP A 127 4.36 55.45 11.10
CA ASP A 127 4.98 56.70 10.71
C ASP A 127 4.36 57.34 9.45
N ALA A 128 3.73 56.55 8.58
CA ALA A 128 3.03 57.05 7.40
C ALA A 128 1.77 57.87 7.78
N ALA A 129 1.11 57.48 8.86
CA ALA A 129 -0.05 58.20 9.38
C ALA A 129 0.33 59.56 10.01
N LYS A 130 1.50 59.68 10.63
CA LYS A 130 2.02 60.94 11.17
C LYS A 130 2.43 61.92 10.09
N LYS A 131 3.09 61.43 9.02
CA LYS A 131 3.47 62.27 7.87
C LYS A 131 2.27 62.87 7.12
N ALA A 132 1.16 62.13 7.04
CA ALA A 132 -0.04 62.58 6.38
C ALA A 132 -0.83 63.64 7.25
N ALA A 133 -0.64 63.62 8.57
CA ALA A 133 -1.25 64.57 9.47
C ALA A 133 -0.48 65.92 9.51
N GLU A 134 0.85 65.89 9.37
CA GLU A 134 1.68 67.11 9.33
C GLU A 134 1.53 67.91 8.03
N SER A 135 1.23 67.24 6.90
CA SER A 135 1.06 67.95 5.61
C SER A 135 -0.30 68.63 5.43
N LYS A 136 -1.26 68.46 6.35
CA LYS A 136 -2.58 69.12 6.34
C LYS A 136 -2.71 70.28 7.32
N GLY A 137 -1.64 70.66 8.01
CA GLY A 137 -1.64 71.73 9.00
C GLY A 137 -1.05 73.05 8.53
N GLU A 138 -0.60 73.16 7.26
CA GLU A 138 -0.05 74.40 6.67
C GLU A 138 -0.87 74.85 5.47
N GLU A 139 -2.12 75.23 5.68
CA GLU A 139 -2.93 76.15 4.84
C GLU A 139 -3.83 77.03 5.70
#